data_44fcf402c093e2a552816e486e1b22f8
#
_entry.id   44fcf402c093e2a552816e486e1b22f8
#
_cell.length_a   1.000
_cell.length_b   1.000
_cell.length_c   1.000
_cell.angle_alpha   90.00
_cell.angle_beta   90.00
_cell.angle_gamma   90.00
#
_symmetry.space_group_name_H-M   'P 1'
#
loop_
_entity.id
_entity.type
_entity.pdbx_description
1 polymer ?
#
loop_
_entity_poly.entity_id
_entity_poly.type
_entity_poly.pdbx_seq_one_letter_code
_entity_poly.pdbx_strand_id
1 'polypeptide(L)'
;KRQTHGKTTTTTMTAWILDYAGIDTGFLIGGVPLCFEYSARLGDAPYFVVEADEYDSAFFDKRAKFIHYRPKTLVLNNLEFDHADIFADLSAIQTQFHHLIRTVPSTGQLIVPSDDKALSETLAMGLWSPVVQTSIDGNGTLNARLINDDGSHFELWYQGKKAGEVSWGLTGVHNVKNALSAIGASLHL
;
A
#
# COMPACT_ATOMS: atom_id res chain seq x y z
N LYS A 1 14.37 -16.96 -0.47
CA LYS A 1 13.77 -15.89 0.38
C LYS A 1 12.72 -15.19 -0.49
N ARG A 2 11.45 -15.51 -0.32
CA ARG A 2 10.35 -14.69 -0.83
C ARG A 2 10.11 -13.60 0.22
N GLN A 3 10.52 -12.38 -0.08
CA GLN A 3 10.13 -11.20 0.69
C GLN A 3 8.69 -10.84 0.32
N THR A 4 7.93 -10.29 1.25
CA THR A 4 6.65 -9.61 0.99
C THR A 4 6.92 -8.53 -0.07
N HIS A 5 6.64 -8.89 -1.33
CA HIS A 5 7.04 -8.08 -2.48
C HIS A 5 6.04 -6.93 -2.63
N GLY A 6 6.56 -5.71 -2.72
CA GLY A 6 5.76 -4.54 -3.06
C GLY A 6 5.77 -3.40 -2.05
N LYS A 7 6.12 -3.60 -0.78
CA LYS A 7 6.17 -2.53 0.23
C LYS A 7 7.07 -1.37 -0.22
N THR A 8 8.34 -1.65 -0.44
CA THR A 8 9.34 -0.65 -0.88
C THR A 8 8.94 0.00 -2.21
N THR A 9 8.48 -0.79 -3.18
CA THR A 9 8.04 -0.29 -4.48
C THR A 9 6.84 0.65 -4.35
N THR A 10 5.80 0.25 -3.60
CA THR A 10 4.61 1.06 -3.39
C THR A 10 4.93 2.36 -2.64
N THR A 11 5.76 2.28 -1.59
CA THR A 11 6.19 3.45 -0.81
C THR A 11 6.98 4.42 -1.70
N THR A 12 7.90 3.89 -2.51
CA THR A 12 8.68 4.68 -3.47
C THR A 12 7.79 5.36 -4.52
N MET A 13 6.86 4.62 -5.12
CA MET A 13 5.92 5.17 -6.12
C MET A 13 5.05 6.27 -5.50
N THR A 14 4.54 6.05 -4.28
CA THR A 14 3.73 7.07 -3.58
C THR A 14 4.53 8.34 -3.34
N ALA A 15 5.73 8.23 -2.79
CA ALA A 15 6.60 9.37 -2.55
C ALA A 15 6.94 10.10 -3.85
N TRP A 16 7.22 9.35 -4.93
CA TRP A 16 7.53 9.93 -6.23
C TRP A 16 6.33 10.66 -6.87
N ILE A 17 5.12 10.09 -6.78
CA ILE A 17 3.90 10.73 -7.31
C ILE A 17 3.67 12.06 -6.60
N LEU A 18 3.83 12.12 -5.29
CA LEU A 18 3.63 13.33 -4.50
C LEU A 18 4.71 14.38 -4.82
N ASP A 19 5.95 13.97 -4.93
CA ASP A 19 7.07 14.84 -5.29
C ASP A 19 6.90 15.43 -6.70
N TYR A 20 6.50 14.59 -7.68
CA TYR A 20 6.18 15.02 -9.03
C TYR A 20 5.00 16.02 -9.08
N ALA A 21 4.03 15.86 -8.19
CA ALA A 21 2.91 16.79 -8.04
C ALA A 21 3.29 18.10 -7.32
N GLY A 22 4.56 18.28 -6.96
CA GLY A 22 5.06 19.47 -6.26
C GLY A 22 4.78 19.48 -4.76
N ILE A 23 4.43 18.33 -4.19
CA ILE A 23 4.20 18.15 -2.75
C ILE A 23 5.50 17.65 -2.13
N ASP A 24 6.20 18.50 -1.42
CA ASP A 24 7.46 18.15 -0.73
C ASP A 24 7.21 17.25 0.48
N THR A 25 6.91 15.98 0.19
CA THR A 25 6.54 14.95 1.17
C THR A 25 7.76 14.36 1.85
N GLY A 26 7.69 14.22 3.18
CA GLY A 26 8.64 13.39 3.91
C GLY A 26 8.44 11.90 3.62
N PHE A 27 9.51 11.12 3.68
CA PHE A 27 9.42 9.67 3.52
C PHE A 27 10.49 8.90 4.29
N LEU A 28 10.18 7.63 4.57
CA LEU A 28 11.11 6.61 5.04
C LEU A 28 10.87 5.32 4.26
N ILE A 29 11.85 4.91 3.47
CA ILE A 29 11.80 3.78 2.54
C ILE A 29 12.86 2.76 2.94
N GLY A 30 12.57 1.47 2.87
CA GLY A 30 13.45 0.37 3.30
C GLY A 30 14.69 0.13 2.43
N GLY A 31 15.11 1.10 1.62
CA GLY A 31 16.30 1.07 0.77
C GLY A 31 16.48 2.42 0.10
N VAL A 32 17.54 2.60 -0.67
CA VAL A 32 17.75 3.82 -1.48
C VAL A 32 17.10 3.59 -2.85
N PRO A 33 15.95 4.23 -3.16
CA PRO A 33 15.31 4.10 -4.46
C PRO A 33 16.14 4.76 -5.55
N LEU A 34 16.07 4.25 -6.78
CA LEU A 34 16.79 4.84 -7.92
C LEU A 34 16.33 6.26 -8.28
N CYS A 35 15.11 6.64 -7.92
CA CYS A 35 14.54 7.97 -8.19
C CYS A 35 14.80 8.99 -7.09
N PHE A 36 15.41 8.59 -5.98
CA PHE A 36 15.79 9.45 -4.87
C PHE A 36 17.25 9.22 -4.49
N GLU A 37 17.93 10.26 -4.01
CA GLU A 37 19.33 10.17 -3.52
C GLU A 37 19.41 9.56 -2.10
N TYR A 38 18.28 9.51 -1.38
CA TYR A 38 18.20 9.14 0.03
C TYR A 38 17.09 8.13 0.26
N SER A 39 17.21 7.31 1.30
CA SER A 39 16.17 6.42 1.80
C SER A 39 15.17 7.13 2.73
N ALA A 40 15.50 8.31 3.21
CA ALA A 40 14.66 9.10 4.10
C ALA A 40 14.88 10.60 3.88
N ARG A 41 13.80 11.35 4.01
CA ARG A 41 13.81 12.82 3.99
C ARG A 41 12.64 13.34 4.83
N LEU A 42 12.81 14.51 5.44
CA LEU A 42 11.76 15.24 6.14
C LEU A 42 10.96 16.09 5.14
N GLY A 43 10.38 16.30 4.45
CA GLY A 43 9.71 17.29 3.59
C GLY A 43 9.06 18.43 4.39
N ASP A 44 8.62 19.44 3.68
CA ASP A 44 7.91 20.60 4.26
C ASP A 44 6.39 20.41 4.25
N ALA A 45 5.86 19.44 3.47
CA ALA A 45 4.44 19.14 3.45
C ALA A 45 4.00 18.41 4.74
N PRO A 46 2.70 18.52 5.13
CA PRO A 46 2.17 17.86 6.33
C PRO A 46 1.95 16.36 6.14
N TYR A 47 2.60 15.75 5.16
CA TYR A 47 2.47 14.35 4.80
C TYR A 47 3.80 13.62 4.96
N PHE A 48 3.72 12.38 5.39
CA PHE A 48 4.89 11.51 5.53
C PHE A 48 4.54 10.10 5.06
N VAL A 49 5.31 9.60 4.09
CA VAL A 49 5.14 8.26 3.54
C VAL A 49 6.13 7.32 4.22
N VAL A 50 5.62 6.27 4.86
CA VAL A 50 6.46 5.32 5.59
C VAL A 50 6.20 3.90 5.12
N GLU A 51 7.27 3.16 4.89
CA GLU A 51 7.20 1.71 4.71
C GLU A 51 6.96 1.05 6.07
N ALA A 52 5.84 0.33 6.20
CA ALA A 52 5.46 -0.34 7.43
C ALA A 52 6.03 -1.76 7.48
N ASP A 53 6.51 -2.14 8.65
CA ASP A 53 7.08 -3.45 8.94
C ASP A 53 6.30 -4.18 10.03
N GLU A 54 6.14 -5.51 9.90
CA GLU A 54 5.40 -6.39 10.80
C GLU A 54 6.16 -6.78 12.06
N TYR A 55 7.46 -6.52 12.16
CA TYR A 55 8.29 -6.90 13.31
C TYR A 55 7.85 -6.23 14.61
N ASP A 56 8.14 -6.90 15.74
CA ASP A 56 7.92 -6.38 17.08
C ASP A 56 8.51 -4.98 17.26
N SER A 57 7.81 -4.12 18.00
CA SER A 57 8.25 -2.75 18.26
C SER A 57 9.48 -2.70 19.16
N ALA A 58 9.51 -3.54 20.22
CA ALA A 58 10.62 -3.65 21.17
C ALA A 58 10.57 -5.00 21.89
N PHE A 59 11.62 -5.34 22.61
CA PHE A 59 11.69 -6.57 23.40
C PHE A 59 10.52 -6.72 24.40
N PHE A 60 10.05 -5.61 24.94
CA PHE A 60 8.94 -5.55 25.89
C PHE A 60 7.59 -5.19 25.25
N ASP A 61 7.55 -4.78 24.01
CA ASP A 61 6.32 -4.49 23.24
C ASP A 61 6.24 -5.40 22.01
N LYS A 62 5.46 -6.46 22.14
CA LYS A 62 5.26 -7.49 21.11
C LYS A 62 4.23 -7.11 20.06
N ARG A 63 3.71 -5.88 20.08
CA ARG A 63 2.86 -5.38 19.00
C ARG A 63 3.71 -5.05 17.78
N ALA A 64 3.19 -5.32 16.60
CA ALA A 64 3.85 -4.95 15.35
C ALA A 64 4.08 -3.43 15.27
N LYS A 65 5.25 -3.00 14.78
CA LYS A 65 5.64 -1.58 14.70
C LYS A 65 4.60 -0.71 14.01
N PHE A 66 3.94 -1.23 13.00
CA PHE A 66 2.98 -0.48 12.20
C PHE A 66 1.77 0.03 13.01
N ILE A 67 1.42 -0.60 14.13
CA ILE A 67 0.30 -0.16 15.00
C ILE A 67 0.58 1.23 15.59
N HIS A 68 1.85 1.57 15.81
CA HIS A 68 2.25 2.84 16.40
C HIS A 68 2.21 4.01 15.41
N TYR A 69 2.20 3.76 14.11
CA TYR A 69 2.20 4.81 13.09
C TYR A 69 0.87 5.58 12.99
N ARG A 70 -0.24 4.97 13.38
CA ARG A 70 -1.59 5.56 13.32
C ARG A 70 -1.86 6.25 11.98
N PRO A 71 -1.82 5.52 10.87
CA PRO A 71 -1.87 6.11 9.55
C PRO A 71 -3.23 6.75 9.29
N LYS A 72 -3.24 7.88 8.57
CA LYS A 72 -4.45 8.45 7.99
C LYS A 72 -4.81 7.75 6.68
N THR A 73 -3.81 7.37 5.91
CA THR A 73 -3.96 6.57 4.69
C THR A 73 -3.19 5.26 4.87
N LEU A 74 -3.87 4.13 4.77
CA LEU A 74 -3.30 2.80 4.95
C LEU A 74 -3.41 1.99 3.67
N VAL A 75 -2.27 1.54 3.15
CA VAL A 75 -2.19 0.60 2.03
C VAL A 75 -1.92 -0.80 2.55
N LEU A 76 -2.77 -1.74 2.19
CA LEU A 76 -2.60 -3.17 2.44
C LEU A 76 -2.49 -3.88 1.10
N ASN A 77 -1.28 -4.23 0.67
CA ASN A 77 -1.05 -4.78 -0.68
C ASN A 77 -1.41 -6.27 -0.79
N ASN A 78 -1.07 -7.04 0.20
CA ASN A 78 -1.33 -8.48 0.29
C ASN A 78 -1.23 -8.93 1.75
N LEU A 79 -1.89 -10.03 2.06
CA LEU A 79 -1.78 -10.69 3.34
C LEU A 79 -1.43 -12.16 3.11
N GLU A 80 -0.12 -12.44 3.10
CA GLU A 80 0.41 -13.78 2.93
C GLU A 80 1.02 -14.29 4.24
N PHE A 81 0.93 -15.60 4.48
CA PHE A 81 1.61 -16.24 5.61
C PHE A 81 3.09 -16.44 5.29
N ASP A 82 3.87 -15.35 5.35
CA ASP A 82 5.30 -15.37 4.99
C ASP A 82 6.24 -15.20 6.22
N HIS A 83 5.69 -14.91 7.41
CA HIS A 83 6.42 -14.67 8.64
C HIS A 83 6.16 -15.77 9.69
N ALA A 84 6.36 -17.04 9.30
CA ALA A 84 6.18 -18.20 10.18
C ALA A 84 7.12 -18.23 11.41
N ASP A 85 8.14 -17.38 11.41
CA ASP A 85 9.05 -17.13 12.53
C ASP A 85 8.45 -16.20 13.61
N ILE A 86 7.45 -15.37 13.24
CA ILE A 86 6.84 -14.38 14.13
C ILE A 86 5.39 -14.78 14.48
N PHE A 87 4.65 -15.32 13.51
CA PHE A 87 3.22 -15.64 13.66
C PHE A 87 2.97 -17.14 13.61
N ALA A 88 2.13 -17.63 14.52
CA ALA A 88 1.78 -19.04 14.59
C ALA A 88 0.96 -19.53 13.39
N ASP A 89 0.08 -18.66 12.86
CA ASP A 89 -0.81 -18.96 11.75
C ASP A 89 -1.32 -17.68 11.06
N LEU A 90 -2.09 -17.84 9.99
CA LEU A 90 -2.70 -16.74 9.25
C LEU A 90 -3.67 -15.91 10.12
N SER A 91 -4.38 -16.55 11.05
CA SER A 91 -5.33 -15.86 11.96
C SER A 91 -4.61 -14.88 12.89
N ALA A 92 -3.40 -15.23 13.34
CA ALA A 92 -2.58 -14.33 14.15
C ALA A 92 -2.17 -13.07 13.35
N ILE A 93 -1.79 -13.23 12.08
CA ILE A 93 -1.49 -12.10 11.19
C ILE A 93 -2.74 -11.27 10.94
N GLN A 94 -3.87 -11.89 10.60
CA GLN A 94 -5.15 -11.20 10.39
C GLN A 94 -5.54 -10.37 11.62
N THR A 95 -5.31 -10.89 12.84
CA THR A 95 -5.56 -10.16 14.08
C THR A 95 -4.69 -8.91 14.21
N GLN A 96 -3.40 -8.98 13.87
CA GLN A 96 -2.51 -7.83 13.91
C GLN A 96 -2.90 -6.78 12.85
N PHE A 97 -3.25 -7.21 11.64
CA PHE A 97 -3.75 -6.31 10.59
C PHE A 97 -5.08 -5.66 11.00
N HIS A 98 -5.97 -6.42 11.64
CA HIS A 98 -7.21 -5.85 12.19
C HIS A 98 -6.91 -4.77 13.26
N HIS A 99 -5.93 -4.99 14.15
CA HIS A 99 -5.50 -3.98 15.11
C HIS A 99 -4.97 -2.72 14.39
N LEU A 100 -4.21 -2.87 13.30
CA LEU A 100 -3.74 -1.75 12.49
C LEU A 100 -4.92 -0.99 11.84
N ILE A 101 -5.85 -1.71 11.22
CA ILE A 101 -7.06 -1.12 10.59
C ILE A 101 -7.83 -0.25 11.59
N ARG A 102 -7.96 -0.69 12.85
CA ARG A 102 -8.61 0.07 13.92
C ARG A 102 -7.90 1.39 14.30
N THR A 103 -6.64 1.54 13.93
CA THR A 103 -5.90 2.80 14.19
C THR A 103 -6.18 3.87 13.17
N VAL A 104 -6.75 3.52 12.00
CA VAL A 104 -7.11 4.46 10.94
C VAL A 104 -8.37 5.21 11.35
N PRO A 105 -8.37 6.55 11.38
CA PRO A 105 -9.55 7.33 11.76
C PRO A 105 -10.66 7.21 10.70
N SER A 106 -11.91 7.50 11.09
CA SER A 106 -13.06 7.48 10.18
C SER A 106 -12.94 8.48 9.01
N THR A 107 -12.10 9.50 9.16
CA THR A 107 -11.73 10.45 8.10
C THR A 107 -10.52 9.99 7.28
N GLY A 108 -9.96 8.84 7.61
CA GLY A 108 -8.86 8.22 6.89
C GLY A 108 -9.34 7.35 5.75
N GLN A 109 -8.43 6.60 5.13
CA GLN A 109 -8.73 5.72 4.00
C GLN A 109 -7.86 4.48 3.99
N LEU A 110 -8.47 3.35 3.63
CA LEU A 110 -7.77 2.11 3.33
C LEU A 110 -7.72 1.91 1.81
N ILE A 111 -6.58 1.44 1.30
CA ILE A 111 -6.42 0.99 -0.08
C ILE A 111 -6.08 -0.49 -0.04
N VAL A 112 -6.92 -1.32 -0.66
CA VAL A 112 -6.81 -2.78 -0.60
C VAL A 112 -7.08 -3.41 -1.97
N PRO A 113 -6.40 -4.51 -2.34
CA PRO A 113 -6.77 -5.29 -3.53
C PRO A 113 -8.12 -5.98 -3.33
N SER A 114 -8.92 -6.04 -4.38
CA SER A 114 -10.24 -6.67 -4.35
C SER A 114 -10.18 -8.20 -4.43
N ASP A 115 -9.06 -8.75 -4.85
CA ASP A 115 -8.83 -10.17 -5.10
C ASP A 115 -8.11 -10.91 -3.94
N ASP A 116 -7.83 -10.24 -2.83
CA ASP A 116 -7.21 -10.86 -1.66
C ASP A 116 -8.27 -11.31 -0.64
N LYS A 117 -8.46 -12.62 -0.54
CA LYS A 117 -9.44 -13.23 0.36
C LYS A 117 -9.09 -13.01 1.83
N ALA A 118 -7.80 -13.12 2.20
CA ALA A 118 -7.37 -12.98 3.59
C ALA A 118 -7.57 -11.54 4.08
N LEU A 119 -7.31 -10.55 3.22
CA LEU A 119 -7.62 -9.14 3.53
C LEU A 119 -9.13 -8.91 3.63
N SER A 120 -9.92 -9.50 2.73
CA SER A 120 -11.40 -9.39 2.79
C SER A 120 -11.95 -9.94 4.10
N GLU A 121 -11.46 -11.09 4.56
CA GLU A 121 -11.81 -11.68 5.86
C GLU A 121 -11.39 -10.78 7.02
N THR A 122 -10.19 -10.17 6.93
CA THR A 122 -9.70 -9.25 7.96
C THR A 122 -10.56 -7.99 8.06
N LEU A 123 -10.98 -7.42 6.93
CA LEU A 123 -11.89 -6.27 6.89
C LEU A 123 -13.26 -6.61 7.46
N ALA A 124 -13.75 -7.86 7.25
CA ALA A 124 -15.01 -8.32 7.81
C ALA A 124 -15.00 -8.44 9.35
N MET A 125 -13.83 -8.49 10.00
CA MET A 125 -13.71 -8.45 11.46
C MET A 125 -14.12 -7.09 12.04
N GLY A 126 -14.17 -6.03 11.23
CA GLY A 126 -14.63 -4.69 11.58
C GLY A 126 -13.91 -3.60 10.77
N LEU A 127 -14.67 -2.64 10.29
CA LEU A 127 -14.20 -1.56 9.45
C LEU A 127 -14.89 -0.25 9.83
N TRP A 128 -14.11 0.81 10.02
CA TRP A 128 -14.60 2.14 10.46
C TRP A 128 -14.20 3.27 9.51
N SER A 129 -13.38 2.98 8.52
CA SER A 129 -12.83 3.97 7.57
C SER A 129 -13.22 3.60 6.14
N PRO A 130 -13.35 4.56 5.22
CA PRO A 130 -13.58 4.29 3.80
C PRO A 130 -12.53 3.38 3.20
N VAL A 131 -12.94 2.55 2.23
CA VAL A 131 -12.08 1.63 1.50
C VAL A 131 -12.10 1.95 0.02
N VAL A 132 -10.92 2.09 -0.59
CA VAL A 132 -10.71 2.05 -2.04
C VAL A 132 -10.19 0.67 -2.41
N GLN A 133 -10.98 -0.06 -3.17
CA GLN A 133 -10.58 -1.34 -3.73
C GLN A 133 -9.83 -1.14 -5.04
N THR A 134 -8.66 -1.77 -5.17
CA THR A 134 -7.89 -1.80 -6.41
C THR A 134 -8.09 -3.14 -7.11
N SER A 135 -8.12 -3.14 -8.44
CA SER A 135 -8.20 -4.37 -9.23
C SER A 135 -7.51 -4.23 -10.59
N ILE A 136 -7.25 -5.37 -11.22
CA ILE A 136 -6.84 -5.46 -12.63
C ILE A 136 -7.98 -6.15 -13.36
N ASP A 137 -8.42 -5.56 -14.48
CA ASP A 137 -9.50 -6.04 -15.35
C ASP A 137 -10.84 -6.28 -14.65
N GLY A 138 -11.13 -5.54 -13.57
CA GLY A 138 -12.27 -5.93 -12.77
C GLY A 138 -13.05 -4.83 -12.05
N ASN A 139 -13.36 -5.12 -10.80
CA ASN A 139 -14.49 -4.55 -10.08
C ASN A 139 -14.08 -3.61 -8.93
N GLY A 140 -12.86 -3.10 -8.91
CA GLY A 140 -12.44 -2.16 -7.87
C GLY A 140 -12.86 -0.72 -8.15
N THR A 141 -12.79 0.12 -7.15
CA THR A 141 -12.96 1.57 -7.27
C THR A 141 -11.88 2.19 -8.17
N LEU A 142 -10.65 1.67 -8.07
CA LEU A 142 -9.49 2.04 -8.87
C LEU A 142 -9.01 0.80 -9.63
N ASN A 143 -9.05 0.85 -10.96
CA ASN A 143 -8.78 -0.30 -11.82
C ASN A 143 -7.70 0.00 -12.84
N ALA A 144 -6.88 -1.00 -13.14
CA ALA A 144 -6.05 -1.04 -14.34
C ALA A 144 -6.69 -1.98 -15.38
N ARG A 145 -6.69 -1.55 -16.65
CA ARG A 145 -6.97 -2.41 -17.79
C ARG A 145 -5.70 -2.53 -18.61
N LEU A 146 -5.17 -3.73 -18.68
CA LEU A 146 -3.91 -3.97 -19.37
C LEU A 146 -4.08 -3.76 -20.88
N ILE A 147 -3.18 -2.95 -21.47
CA ILE A 147 -3.02 -2.83 -22.93
C ILE A 147 -1.94 -3.82 -23.37
N ASN A 148 -0.85 -3.90 -22.57
CA ASN A 148 0.18 -4.92 -22.74
C ASN A 148 0.08 -5.94 -21.61
N ASP A 149 0.06 -7.21 -21.92
CA ASP A 149 -0.06 -8.32 -20.95
C ASP A 149 1.08 -8.34 -19.91
N ASP A 150 2.25 -7.79 -20.26
CA ASP A 150 3.38 -7.67 -19.37
C ASP A 150 3.25 -6.53 -18.33
N GLY A 151 2.18 -5.73 -18.41
CA GLY A 151 1.92 -4.61 -17.49
C GLY A 151 2.72 -3.34 -17.79
N SER A 152 3.46 -3.28 -18.92
CA SER A 152 4.22 -2.09 -19.30
C SER A 152 3.35 -0.93 -19.79
N HIS A 153 2.11 -1.23 -20.20
CA HIS A 153 1.13 -0.24 -20.64
C HIS A 153 -0.28 -0.64 -20.20
N PHE A 154 -0.98 0.27 -19.52
CA PHE A 154 -2.35 0.03 -19.04
C PHE A 154 -3.15 1.33 -18.93
N GLU A 155 -4.46 1.20 -19.04
CA GLU A 155 -5.40 2.28 -18.72
C GLU A 155 -5.68 2.31 -17.22
N LEU A 156 -5.76 3.52 -16.67
CA LEU A 156 -6.22 3.77 -15.30
C LEU A 156 -7.69 4.18 -15.32
N TRP A 157 -8.51 3.48 -14.54
CA TRP A 157 -9.93 3.75 -14.38
C TRP A 157 -10.26 4.03 -12.91
N TYR A 158 -10.98 5.11 -12.64
CA TYR A 158 -11.43 5.49 -11.31
C TYR A 158 -12.94 5.67 -11.29
N GLN A 159 -13.63 4.96 -10.38
CA GLN A 159 -15.10 4.98 -10.26
C GLN A 159 -15.82 4.75 -11.60
N GLY A 160 -15.33 3.81 -12.39
CA GLY A 160 -15.90 3.45 -13.68
C GLY A 160 -15.62 4.41 -14.84
N LYS A 161 -14.79 5.44 -14.63
CA LYS A 161 -14.38 6.39 -15.68
C LYS A 161 -12.89 6.25 -15.95
N LYS A 162 -12.50 6.34 -17.24
CA LYS A 162 -11.08 6.39 -17.61
C LYS A 162 -10.46 7.69 -17.08
N ALA A 163 -9.44 7.54 -16.24
CA ALA A 163 -8.71 8.64 -15.63
C ALA A 163 -7.41 8.97 -16.38
N GLY A 164 -6.83 8.01 -17.09
CA GLY A 164 -5.60 8.20 -17.84
C GLY A 164 -5.00 6.90 -18.34
N GLU A 165 -3.75 6.97 -18.76
CA GLU A 165 -2.93 5.83 -19.18
C GLU A 165 -1.55 5.91 -18.53
N VAL A 166 -0.96 4.75 -18.24
CA VAL A 166 0.40 4.60 -17.76
C VAL A 166 1.18 3.78 -18.77
N SER A 167 2.29 4.34 -19.25
CA SER A 167 3.27 3.64 -20.08
C SER A 167 4.65 3.84 -19.45
N TRP A 168 5.33 2.75 -19.12
CA TRP A 168 6.58 2.78 -18.38
C TRP A 168 7.53 1.63 -18.74
N GLY A 169 8.76 1.68 -18.24
CA GLY A 169 9.75 0.62 -18.43
C GLY A 169 9.64 -0.56 -17.45
N LEU A 170 8.68 -0.55 -16.52
CA LEU A 170 8.48 -1.65 -15.58
C LEU A 170 7.62 -2.73 -16.21
N THR A 171 7.89 -3.99 -15.86
CA THR A 171 7.12 -5.15 -16.31
C THR A 171 6.62 -5.96 -15.11
N GLY A 172 5.59 -6.77 -15.34
CA GLY A 172 4.98 -7.62 -14.34
C GLY A 172 3.73 -7.00 -13.69
N VAL A 173 2.67 -7.78 -13.66
CA VAL A 173 1.36 -7.41 -13.09
C VAL A 173 1.46 -6.94 -11.63
N HIS A 174 2.43 -7.46 -10.87
CA HIS A 174 2.68 -7.01 -9.49
C HIS A 174 3.07 -5.53 -9.43
N ASN A 175 3.79 -4.99 -10.43
CA ASN A 175 4.10 -3.57 -10.48
C ASN A 175 2.87 -2.72 -10.80
N VAL A 176 1.95 -3.22 -11.61
CA VAL A 176 0.64 -2.58 -11.84
C VAL A 176 -0.18 -2.52 -10.54
N LYS A 177 -0.23 -3.62 -9.77
CA LYS A 177 -0.88 -3.63 -8.44
C LYS A 177 -0.25 -2.61 -7.49
N ASN A 178 1.09 -2.54 -7.43
CA ASN A 178 1.81 -1.56 -6.61
C ASN A 178 1.47 -0.11 -7.04
N ALA A 179 1.39 0.15 -8.35
CA ALA A 179 1.02 1.46 -8.87
C ALA A 179 -0.41 1.85 -8.50
N LEU A 180 -1.38 0.94 -8.62
CA LEU A 180 -2.76 1.20 -8.20
C LEU A 180 -2.82 1.56 -6.71
N SER A 181 -2.09 0.85 -5.88
CA SER A 181 -2.01 1.14 -4.45
C SER A 181 -1.39 2.52 -4.17
N ALA A 182 -0.31 2.86 -4.85
CA ALA A 182 0.36 4.16 -4.72
C ALA A 182 -0.52 5.32 -5.21
N ILE A 183 -1.19 5.14 -6.35
CA ILE A 183 -2.15 6.12 -6.88
C ILE A 183 -3.32 6.30 -5.93
N GLY A 184 -3.91 5.20 -5.43
CA GLY A 184 -5.00 5.25 -4.46
C GLY A 184 -4.62 5.99 -3.18
N ALA A 185 -3.41 5.79 -2.68
CA ALA A 185 -2.88 6.52 -1.52
C ALA A 185 -2.70 8.01 -1.82
N SER A 186 -2.18 8.35 -3.00
CA SER A 186 -1.93 9.74 -3.41
C SER A 186 -3.21 10.54 -3.66
N LEU A 187 -4.28 9.88 -4.13
CA LEU A 187 -5.58 10.52 -4.36
C LEU A 187 -6.32 10.90 -3.08
N HIS A 188 -5.92 10.38 -1.93
CA HIS A 188 -6.55 10.69 -0.64
C HIS A 188 -6.00 11.99 -0.02
N LEU A 189 -4.93 12.56 -0.52
CA LEU A 189 -4.28 13.77 -0.02
C LEU A 189 -4.81 15.02 -0.71
#